data_9d479287476b9edc0876f3ebad2e0a76
#
_entry.id   9d479287476b9edc0876f3ebad2e0a76
#
_cell.length_a   1.000
_cell.length_b   1.000
_cell.length_c   1.000
_cell.angle_alpha   90.00
_cell.angle_beta   90.00
_cell.angle_gamma   90.00
#
_symmetry.space_group_name_H-M   'P 1'
#
loop_
_entity.id
_entity.type
_entity.pdbx_description
1 polymer ?
#
loop_
_entity_poly.entity_id
_entity_poly.type
_entity_poly.pdbx_seq_one_letter_code
_entity_poly.pdbx_strand_id
1 'polypeptide(L)'
;MRHIVILFTDQQRWDTVSAFGRREIQTPNLDALARESDVFTNCYTPSPVCVPARLSLFSGQYPSRTGCNNNNTDKVYSGDGFYSRLTERGYNSCAVGKMHYLWDPYSDLGFERRFTQEEMPGEEDDYARYIRVKYPWIYDLHGMRSEMYYMPQISQLPPFDHPTQWVGDRSVEFIESAGDDRPIFLFASFIHPHPPYCPPAPWQKLYRDDPDEPFVPEGLDGFSELIGSRCSCERLQMSRQDVLRTKNYYYSCVSFVDYQVGRIIRALKERGIYDDTLILFSSDHGDLMGDYNAIGKRTMVDSASRIPFMIRRPHLPGGIRRDACSLVDVAPTLLSYAGADYSADEFDGTDLYGHGSHKYVFSQYGCGKQGTYMVTDGEKKLVYRAVSDRYYYFDSLPEARDVYGERSGECAELREALDAYRQKDRNESRESRTYEPVTKTHPHYPGRMDQALFRDAERAAIPEPYRIDLS
;
A
#
# COMPACT_ATOMS: atom_id res chain seq x y z
N MET A 1 -21.48 -20.71 2.78
CA MET A 1 -20.94 -20.05 1.55
C MET A 1 -19.52 -19.63 1.80
N ARG A 2 -18.67 -19.49 0.78
CA ARG A 2 -17.27 -19.05 0.96
C ARG A 2 -17.16 -17.57 0.64
N HIS A 3 -17.22 -16.71 1.66
CA HIS A 3 -17.06 -15.28 1.48
C HIS A 3 -15.58 -14.88 1.43
N ILE A 4 -15.28 -13.73 0.82
CA ILE A 4 -13.93 -13.19 0.69
C ILE A 4 -13.96 -11.71 1.08
N VAL A 5 -13.08 -11.31 1.99
CA VAL A 5 -12.85 -9.91 2.35
C VAL A 5 -11.35 -9.60 2.27
N ILE A 6 -10.99 -8.60 1.50
CA ILE A 6 -9.65 -8.04 1.46
C ILE A 6 -9.67 -6.70 2.18
N LEU A 7 -8.85 -6.58 3.21
CA LEU A 7 -8.58 -5.35 3.96
C LEU A 7 -7.20 -4.86 3.54
N PHE A 8 -7.13 -3.76 2.81
CA PHE A 8 -5.91 -3.31 2.17
C PHE A 8 -5.58 -1.88 2.55
N THR A 9 -4.31 -1.62 2.84
CA THR A 9 -3.79 -0.29 3.19
C THR A 9 -2.79 0.20 2.16
N ASP A 10 -2.50 1.49 2.17
CA ASP A 10 -1.45 2.08 1.35
C ASP A 10 -0.29 2.51 2.24
N GLN A 11 0.90 2.07 1.89
CA GLN A 11 2.15 2.48 2.53
C GLN A 11 2.29 2.04 4.01
N GLN A 12 1.65 0.93 4.39
CA GLN A 12 1.77 0.41 5.75
C GLN A 12 2.97 -0.53 5.88
N ARG A 13 3.86 -0.22 6.83
CA ARG A 13 5.04 -1.02 7.16
C ARG A 13 4.63 -2.38 7.73
N TRP A 14 5.40 -3.40 7.40
CA TRP A 14 5.21 -4.78 7.90
C TRP A 14 5.19 -4.88 9.42
N ASP A 15 5.96 -4.06 10.13
CA ASP A 15 6.17 -4.09 11.58
C ASP A 15 5.18 -3.22 12.36
N THR A 16 4.17 -2.61 11.72
CA THR A 16 3.19 -1.73 12.36
C THR A 16 1.87 -2.41 12.74
N VAL A 17 1.89 -3.72 12.87
CA VAL A 17 0.86 -4.50 13.57
C VAL A 17 1.53 -5.04 14.84
N SER A 18 0.94 -4.78 16.02
CA SER A 18 1.57 -5.12 17.31
C SER A 18 1.93 -6.60 17.41
N ALA A 19 1.09 -7.49 16.88
CA ALA A 19 1.35 -8.92 16.79
C ALA A 19 2.60 -9.30 15.97
N PHE A 20 3.09 -8.41 15.08
CA PHE A 20 4.26 -8.64 14.23
C PHE A 20 5.57 -8.13 14.84
N GLY A 21 5.52 -7.48 16.00
CA GLY A 21 6.71 -7.13 16.76
C GLY A 21 6.77 -5.75 17.41
N ARG A 22 6.03 -4.76 16.92
CA ARG A 22 6.00 -3.41 17.52
C ARG A 22 4.88 -3.27 18.54
N ARG A 23 5.21 -3.49 19.79
CA ARG A 23 4.25 -3.46 20.90
C ARG A 23 3.75 -2.06 21.25
N GLU A 24 4.44 -1.04 20.82
CA GLU A 24 4.12 0.36 21.07
C GLU A 24 2.89 0.82 20.28
N ILE A 25 2.62 0.17 19.14
CA ILE A 25 1.48 0.50 18.30
C ILE A 25 0.21 -0.22 18.78
N GLN A 26 -0.91 0.50 18.77
CA GLN A 26 -2.20 -0.03 19.21
C GLN A 26 -3.01 -0.53 18.00
N THR A 27 -3.00 -1.84 17.80
CA THR A 27 -3.74 -2.50 16.71
C THR A 27 -4.54 -3.71 17.21
N PRO A 28 -5.42 -3.53 18.22
CA PRO A 28 -6.08 -4.64 18.91
C PRO A 28 -6.94 -5.52 17.99
N ASN A 29 -7.52 -4.95 16.94
CA ASN A 29 -8.38 -5.69 16.00
C ASN A 29 -7.53 -6.51 15.00
N LEU A 30 -6.44 -5.93 14.47
CA LEU A 30 -5.48 -6.65 13.64
C LEU A 30 -4.75 -7.73 14.45
N ASP A 31 -4.43 -7.46 15.71
CA ASP A 31 -3.83 -8.45 16.61
C ASP A 31 -4.79 -9.62 16.90
N ALA A 32 -6.08 -9.33 17.04
CA ALA A 32 -7.10 -10.37 17.19
C ALA A 32 -7.22 -11.19 15.89
N LEU A 33 -7.23 -10.55 14.73
CA LEU A 33 -7.25 -11.21 13.44
C LEU A 33 -6.00 -12.07 13.21
N ALA A 34 -4.81 -11.56 13.58
CA ALA A 34 -3.54 -12.28 13.45
C ALA A 34 -3.53 -13.60 14.24
N ARG A 35 -4.14 -13.64 15.44
CA ARG A 35 -4.24 -14.88 16.23
C ARG A 35 -5.05 -15.99 15.57
N GLU A 36 -5.98 -15.62 14.66
CA GLU A 36 -6.82 -16.54 13.90
C GLU A 36 -6.32 -16.78 12.48
N SER A 37 -5.19 -16.16 12.09
CA SER A 37 -4.70 -16.13 10.71
C SER A 37 -3.39 -16.89 10.54
N ASP A 38 -3.13 -17.36 9.33
CA ASP A 38 -1.77 -17.60 8.88
C ASP A 38 -1.07 -16.25 8.69
N VAL A 39 -0.01 -16.01 9.45
CA VAL A 39 0.81 -14.79 9.40
C VAL A 39 2.07 -15.08 8.61
N PHE A 40 2.20 -14.46 7.46
CA PHE A 40 3.35 -14.60 6.58
C PHE A 40 4.40 -13.54 6.95
N THR A 41 5.47 -13.98 7.59
CA THR A 41 6.48 -13.06 8.11
C THR A 41 7.41 -12.52 7.02
N ASN A 42 7.49 -13.17 5.87
CA ASN A 42 8.39 -12.83 4.77
C ASN A 42 7.61 -12.52 3.47
N CYS A 43 6.62 -11.63 3.58
CA CYS A 43 5.89 -11.15 2.42
C CYS A 43 6.50 -9.85 1.88
N TYR A 44 6.78 -9.82 0.58
CA TYR A 44 7.41 -8.70 -0.09
C TYR A 44 6.54 -8.14 -1.21
N THR A 45 6.52 -6.80 -1.32
CA THR A 45 5.85 -6.15 -2.44
C THR A 45 6.58 -6.41 -3.75
N PRO A 46 5.87 -6.66 -4.85
CA PRO A 46 6.50 -6.76 -6.18
C PRO A 46 7.08 -5.43 -6.68
N SER A 47 6.66 -4.32 -6.06
CA SER A 47 7.24 -2.99 -6.30
C SER A 47 7.02 -2.08 -5.09
N PRO A 48 8.05 -1.36 -4.59
CA PRO A 48 7.90 -0.45 -3.45
C PRO A 48 7.27 0.89 -3.86
N VAL A 49 6.18 0.84 -4.67
CA VAL A 49 5.38 2.00 -5.09
C VAL A 49 3.98 1.55 -5.53
N CYS A 50 2.97 2.39 -5.30
CA CYS A 50 1.55 2.02 -5.31
C CYS A 50 1.06 1.36 -6.62
N VAL A 51 1.17 2.04 -7.77
CA VAL A 51 0.54 1.58 -9.01
C VAL A 51 1.05 0.22 -9.47
N PRO A 52 2.38 -0.02 -9.58
CA PRO A 52 2.86 -1.35 -9.98
C PRO A 52 2.56 -2.42 -8.93
N ALA A 53 2.63 -2.11 -7.62
CA ALA A 53 2.28 -3.08 -6.58
C ALA A 53 0.81 -3.51 -6.66
N ARG A 54 -0.11 -2.54 -6.82
CA ARG A 54 -1.54 -2.80 -6.95
C ARG A 54 -1.89 -3.51 -8.25
N LEU A 55 -1.23 -3.17 -9.36
CA LEU A 55 -1.40 -3.90 -10.61
C LEU A 55 -0.91 -5.34 -10.50
N SER A 56 0.20 -5.57 -9.81
CA SER A 56 0.71 -6.91 -9.56
C SER A 56 -0.23 -7.75 -8.66
N LEU A 57 -0.84 -7.12 -7.65
CA LEU A 57 -1.90 -7.74 -6.85
C LEU A 57 -3.09 -8.16 -7.75
N PHE A 58 -3.55 -7.26 -8.61
CA PHE A 58 -4.70 -7.46 -9.49
C PHE A 58 -4.47 -8.54 -10.54
N SER A 59 -3.28 -8.54 -11.14
CA SER A 59 -2.94 -9.42 -12.26
C SER A 59 -2.29 -10.75 -11.85
N GLY A 60 -1.76 -10.84 -10.62
CA GLY A 60 -0.90 -11.96 -10.20
C GLY A 60 0.44 -12.02 -10.93
N GLN A 61 0.90 -10.91 -11.53
CA GLN A 61 2.11 -10.83 -12.35
C GLN A 61 3.07 -9.76 -11.84
N TYR A 62 4.38 -10.04 -11.93
CA TYR A 62 5.41 -9.07 -11.58
C TYR A 62 5.48 -7.89 -12.58
N PRO A 63 6.07 -6.74 -12.15
CA PRO A 63 6.29 -5.59 -13.03
C PRO A 63 7.07 -5.90 -14.31
N SER A 64 8.00 -6.86 -14.28
CA SER A 64 8.72 -7.35 -15.45
C SER A 64 7.78 -7.90 -16.53
N ARG A 65 6.66 -8.50 -16.14
CA ARG A 65 5.66 -9.07 -17.05
C ARG A 65 4.56 -8.08 -17.43
N THR A 66 4.05 -7.31 -16.46
CA THR A 66 3.02 -6.29 -16.72
C THR A 66 3.58 -5.10 -17.49
N GLY A 67 4.88 -4.81 -17.34
CA GLY A 67 5.54 -3.62 -17.86
C GLY A 67 5.29 -2.35 -17.03
N CYS A 68 4.50 -2.43 -15.95
CA CYS A 68 4.24 -1.32 -15.04
C CYS A 68 5.31 -1.31 -13.95
N ASN A 69 6.24 -0.37 -13.97
CA ASN A 69 7.39 -0.32 -13.09
C ASN A 69 7.52 0.96 -12.25
N ASN A 70 6.61 1.91 -12.41
CA ASN A 70 6.48 3.12 -11.59
C ASN A 70 5.07 3.73 -11.72
N ASN A 71 4.76 4.75 -10.91
CA ASN A 71 3.43 5.38 -10.91
C ASN A 71 3.11 6.20 -12.18
N ASN A 72 4.06 6.43 -13.04
CA ASN A 72 3.90 7.21 -14.28
C ASN A 72 4.07 6.35 -15.53
N THR A 73 4.05 5.02 -15.38
CA THR A 73 4.15 4.11 -16.54
C THR A 73 2.88 4.24 -17.39
N ASP A 74 3.04 4.41 -18.68
CA ASP A 74 1.93 4.40 -19.64
C ASP A 74 1.13 3.09 -19.52
N LYS A 75 -0.14 3.11 -19.92
CA LYS A 75 -1.01 1.94 -19.94
C LYS A 75 -0.34 0.80 -20.72
N VAL A 76 0.03 -0.24 -20.02
CA VAL A 76 0.76 -1.40 -20.59
C VAL A 76 0.05 -2.72 -20.35
N TYR A 77 -0.88 -2.78 -19.39
CA TYR A 77 -1.65 -3.95 -19.03
C TYR A 77 -3.07 -3.83 -19.60
N SER A 78 -3.53 -4.87 -20.31
CA SER A 78 -4.86 -4.95 -20.92
C SER A 78 -5.61 -6.24 -20.54
N GLY A 79 -5.08 -7.00 -19.58
CA GLY A 79 -5.71 -8.24 -19.14
C GLY A 79 -6.78 -8.00 -18.06
N ASP A 80 -7.65 -8.99 -17.91
CA ASP A 80 -8.60 -9.02 -16.80
C ASP A 80 -7.89 -9.45 -15.52
N GLY A 81 -8.22 -8.80 -14.41
CA GLY A 81 -7.72 -9.20 -13.11
C GLY A 81 -8.60 -10.22 -12.43
N PHE A 82 -8.17 -10.73 -11.28
CA PHE A 82 -8.94 -11.76 -10.56
C PHE A 82 -10.28 -11.23 -10.01
N TYR A 83 -10.49 -9.90 -9.93
CA TYR A 83 -11.72 -9.33 -9.40
C TYR A 83 -12.94 -9.66 -10.26
N SER A 84 -12.83 -9.46 -11.59
CA SER A 84 -13.90 -9.80 -12.54
C SER A 84 -14.23 -11.30 -12.49
N ARG A 85 -13.21 -12.15 -12.38
CA ARG A 85 -13.38 -13.61 -12.33
C ARG A 85 -14.14 -14.07 -11.09
N LEU A 86 -13.96 -13.41 -9.94
CA LEU A 86 -14.76 -13.66 -8.73
C LEU A 86 -16.22 -13.22 -8.94
N THR A 87 -16.44 -12.07 -9.57
CA THR A 87 -17.79 -11.59 -9.91
C THR A 87 -18.50 -12.56 -10.88
N GLU A 88 -17.82 -12.99 -11.94
CA GLU A 88 -18.32 -13.99 -12.90
C GLU A 88 -18.61 -15.35 -12.23
N ARG A 89 -17.89 -15.67 -11.15
CA ARG A 89 -18.13 -16.87 -10.33
C ARG A 89 -19.35 -16.73 -9.41
N GLY A 90 -20.06 -15.61 -9.48
CA GLY A 90 -21.32 -15.38 -8.76
C GLY A 90 -21.16 -14.67 -7.42
N TYR A 91 -20.00 -14.10 -7.11
CA TYR A 91 -19.86 -13.25 -5.91
C TYR A 91 -20.64 -11.96 -6.08
N ASN A 92 -21.35 -11.54 -5.03
CA ASN A 92 -21.81 -10.16 -4.88
C ASN A 92 -20.58 -9.35 -4.48
N SER A 93 -20.04 -8.57 -5.42
CA SER A 93 -18.73 -7.96 -5.30
C SER A 93 -18.79 -6.45 -5.12
N CYS A 94 -17.95 -5.93 -4.21
CA CYS A 94 -17.85 -4.51 -3.94
C CYS A 94 -16.40 -4.09 -3.69
N ALA A 95 -15.97 -3.01 -4.34
CA ALA A 95 -14.72 -2.33 -4.01
C ALA A 95 -15.03 -0.97 -3.36
N VAL A 96 -14.33 -0.67 -2.26
CA VAL A 96 -14.44 0.58 -1.52
C VAL A 96 -13.07 1.20 -1.36
N GLY A 97 -12.91 2.47 -1.73
CA GLY A 97 -11.69 3.23 -1.53
C GLY A 97 -10.72 3.19 -2.71
N LYS A 98 -9.42 3.29 -2.41
CA LYS A 98 -8.35 3.51 -3.38
C LYS A 98 -8.04 2.24 -4.18
N MET A 99 -8.12 2.34 -5.50
CA MET A 99 -7.63 1.31 -6.43
C MET A 99 -6.37 1.75 -7.16
N HIS A 100 -6.27 3.00 -7.53
CA HIS A 100 -5.08 3.67 -8.07
C HIS A 100 -4.55 3.05 -9.37
N TYR A 101 -5.44 2.72 -10.30
CA TYR A 101 -5.06 2.33 -11.66
C TYR A 101 -5.05 3.57 -12.57
N LEU A 102 -3.94 3.78 -13.28
CA LEU A 102 -3.70 5.02 -14.03
C LEU A 102 -4.59 5.21 -15.25
N TRP A 103 -5.04 4.13 -15.86
CA TRP A 103 -5.80 4.22 -17.13
C TRP A 103 -7.25 4.64 -16.92
N ASP A 104 -7.83 4.28 -15.79
CA ASP A 104 -9.16 4.68 -15.38
C ASP A 104 -9.32 4.44 -13.86
N PRO A 105 -9.06 5.47 -13.04
CA PRO A 105 -9.15 5.33 -11.59
C PRO A 105 -10.58 5.11 -11.09
N TYR A 106 -11.59 5.32 -11.95
CA TYR A 106 -13.01 5.18 -11.61
C TYR A 106 -13.69 3.98 -12.28
N SER A 107 -12.95 3.18 -13.04
CA SER A 107 -13.46 1.94 -13.63
C SER A 107 -13.97 0.97 -12.58
N ASP A 108 -15.01 0.23 -12.89
CA ASP A 108 -15.58 -0.80 -12.00
C ASP A 108 -14.63 -1.98 -11.76
N LEU A 109 -13.61 -2.15 -12.62
CA LEU A 109 -12.60 -3.22 -12.52
C LEU A 109 -13.20 -4.63 -12.39
N GLY A 110 -14.44 -4.82 -12.85
CA GLY A 110 -15.19 -6.06 -12.75
C GLY A 110 -15.95 -6.26 -11.44
N PHE A 111 -15.97 -5.28 -10.54
CA PHE A 111 -16.87 -5.29 -9.38
C PHE A 111 -18.30 -4.90 -9.77
N GLU A 112 -19.32 -5.48 -9.12
CA GLU A 112 -20.72 -5.08 -9.30
C GLU A 112 -21.02 -3.71 -8.68
N ARG A 113 -20.29 -3.35 -7.62
CA ARG A 113 -20.39 -2.04 -6.94
C ARG A 113 -19.01 -1.49 -6.68
N ARG A 114 -18.88 -0.18 -6.82
CA ARG A 114 -17.68 0.53 -6.45
C ARG A 114 -18.01 1.84 -5.79
N PHE A 115 -17.34 2.12 -4.65
CA PHE A 115 -17.34 3.40 -3.96
C PHE A 115 -15.93 3.98 -4.04
N THR A 116 -15.77 5.04 -4.81
CA THR A 116 -14.46 5.59 -5.14
C THR A 116 -13.96 6.58 -4.10
N GLN A 117 -12.70 6.43 -3.74
CA GLN A 117 -11.95 7.35 -2.90
C GLN A 117 -10.48 7.28 -3.33
N GLU A 118 -10.10 8.08 -4.31
CA GLU A 118 -8.75 8.08 -4.84
C GLU A 118 -7.87 9.13 -4.15
N GLU A 119 -6.56 8.94 -4.23
CA GLU A 119 -5.57 9.81 -3.57
C GLU A 119 -5.59 11.24 -4.12
N MET A 120 -5.84 11.38 -5.41
CA MET A 120 -6.04 12.67 -6.09
C MET A 120 -7.41 12.65 -6.76
N PRO A 121 -8.47 12.92 -5.99
CA PRO A 121 -9.83 12.72 -6.46
C PRO A 121 -10.24 13.76 -7.51
N GLY A 122 -10.83 13.29 -8.62
CA GLY A 122 -11.54 14.12 -9.58
C GLY A 122 -12.96 14.46 -9.12
N GLU A 123 -13.74 15.02 -10.04
CA GLU A 123 -15.16 15.34 -9.79
C GLU A 123 -16.03 14.08 -9.69
N GLU A 124 -15.59 12.98 -10.28
CA GLU A 124 -16.30 11.70 -10.29
C GLU A 124 -16.12 10.88 -9.02
N ASP A 125 -15.16 11.26 -8.16
CA ASP A 125 -14.86 10.56 -6.92
C ASP A 125 -16.02 10.68 -5.92
N ASP A 126 -16.52 9.54 -5.42
CA ASP A 126 -17.69 9.52 -4.54
C ASP A 126 -17.43 10.20 -3.21
N TYR A 127 -16.26 9.94 -2.61
CA TYR A 127 -15.88 10.58 -1.36
C TYR A 127 -15.69 12.10 -1.55
N ALA A 128 -15.04 12.51 -2.63
CA ALA A 128 -14.87 13.93 -2.92
C ALA A 128 -16.21 14.64 -3.09
N ARG A 129 -17.16 14.04 -3.81
CA ARG A 129 -18.52 14.58 -3.95
C ARG A 129 -19.22 14.70 -2.60
N TYR A 130 -19.13 13.66 -1.77
CA TYR A 130 -19.70 13.67 -0.42
C TYR A 130 -19.17 14.82 0.43
N ILE A 131 -17.84 14.99 0.48
CA ILE A 131 -17.20 16.03 1.30
C ILE A 131 -17.46 17.43 0.74
N ARG A 132 -17.38 17.64 -0.58
CA ARG A 132 -17.63 18.95 -1.20
C ARG A 132 -19.03 19.50 -0.92
N VAL A 133 -20.04 18.63 -0.84
CA VAL A 133 -21.38 19.03 -0.45
C VAL A 133 -21.45 19.44 1.02
N LYS A 134 -20.77 18.72 1.90
CA LYS A 134 -20.86 18.92 3.35
C LYS A 134 -19.88 19.99 3.87
N TYR A 135 -18.71 20.09 3.26
CA TYR A 135 -17.60 20.96 3.64
C TYR A 135 -17.02 21.67 2.40
N PRO A 136 -17.76 22.56 1.74
CA PRO A 136 -17.35 23.16 0.47
C PRO A 136 -16.07 24.01 0.56
N TRP A 137 -15.63 24.36 1.79
CA TRP A 137 -14.40 25.09 2.07
C TRP A 137 -13.17 24.21 2.28
N ILE A 138 -13.31 22.88 2.36
CA ILE A 138 -12.18 21.96 2.49
C ILE A 138 -11.72 21.54 1.09
N TYR A 139 -10.48 21.91 0.77
CA TYR A 139 -9.86 21.59 -0.50
C TYR A 139 -9.06 20.27 -0.47
N ASP A 140 -8.18 20.15 0.52
CA ASP A 140 -7.30 19.00 0.68
C ASP A 140 -7.98 17.89 1.49
N LEU A 141 -8.76 17.05 0.83
CA LEU A 141 -9.61 16.03 1.46
C LEU A 141 -8.83 14.98 2.27
N HIS A 142 -7.57 14.74 1.88
CA HIS A 142 -6.67 13.77 2.48
C HIS A 142 -5.51 14.41 3.25
N GLY A 143 -5.61 15.70 3.56
CA GLY A 143 -4.54 16.49 4.17
C GLY A 143 -3.74 17.30 3.15
N MET A 144 -3.07 18.34 3.65
CA MET A 144 -2.30 19.27 2.83
C MET A 144 -1.10 18.56 2.17
N ARG A 145 -0.94 18.78 0.88
CA ARG A 145 0.17 18.27 0.07
C ARG A 145 1.27 19.32 -0.10
N SER A 146 2.07 19.22 -1.14
CA SER A 146 3.18 20.10 -1.41
C SER A 146 4.26 20.02 -0.33
N GLU A 147 4.66 21.12 0.27
CA GLU A 147 5.72 21.19 1.29
C GLU A 147 5.37 20.43 2.58
N MET A 148 4.08 20.31 2.87
CA MET A 148 3.57 19.61 4.06
C MET A 148 3.37 18.10 3.87
N TYR A 149 3.73 17.55 2.71
CA TYR A 149 3.39 16.16 2.36
C TYR A 149 3.88 15.11 3.35
N TYR A 150 5.11 15.24 3.84
CA TYR A 150 5.69 14.33 4.83
C TYR A 150 5.63 14.87 6.27
N MET A 151 5.05 16.04 6.47
CA MET A 151 4.93 16.62 7.80
C MET A 151 3.66 16.12 8.50
N PRO A 152 3.69 15.93 9.83
CA PRO A 152 2.51 15.51 10.57
C PRO A 152 1.44 16.61 10.55
N GLN A 153 0.20 16.23 10.30
CA GLN A 153 -0.94 17.14 10.20
C GLN A 153 -2.11 16.59 11.01
N ILE A 154 -2.97 17.46 11.50
CA ILE A 154 -4.28 17.05 12.03
C ILE A 154 -5.29 17.21 10.91
N SER A 155 -6.11 16.20 10.67
CA SER A 155 -7.16 16.30 9.65
C SER A 155 -8.09 17.47 9.94
N GLN A 156 -8.44 18.23 8.90
CA GLN A 156 -9.48 19.26 8.95
C GLN A 156 -10.89 18.66 9.12
N LEU A 157 -11.05 17.40 8.78
CA LEU A 157 -12.31 16.67 8.89
C LEU A 157 -12.44 16.00 10.25
N PRO A 158 -13.65 15.98 10.81
CA PRO A 158 -13.91 15.21 12.03
C PRO A 158 -13.79 13.71 11.76
N PRO A 159 -13.60 12.87 12.80
CA PRO A 159 -13.42 11.42 12.63
C PRO A 159 -14.51 10.74 11.79
N PHE A 160 -15.77 11.13 11.94
CA PHE A 160 -16.91 10.50 11.25
C PHE A 160 -17.03 10.87 9.76
N ASP A 161 -16.30 11.88 9.28
CA ASP A 161 -16.22 12.26 7.86
C ASP A 161 -14.80 12.04 7.28
N HIS A 162 -13.88 11.55 8.10
CA HIS A 162 -12.53 11.28 7.67
C HIS A 162 -12.49 10.17 6.58
N PRO A 163 -11.59 10.26 5.58
CA PRO A 163 -11.54 9.28 4.49
C PRO A 163 -11.43 7.82 4.97
N THR A 164 -10.66 7.56 6.01
CA THR A 164 -10.54 6.21 6.61
C THR A 164 -11.86 5.71 7.21
N GLN A 165 -12.60 6.59 7.88
CA GLN A 165 -13.93 6.25 8.41
C GLN A 165 -14.92 5.95 7.29
N TRP A 166 -14.92 6.76 6.24
CA TRP A 166 -15.82 6.59 5.10
C TRP A 166 -15.66 5.23 4.42
N VAL A 167 -14.42 4.75 4.24
CA VAL A 167 -14.17 3.39 3.73
C VAL A 167 -14.77 2.34 4.66
N GLY A 168 -14.58 2.52 5.98
CA GLY A 168 -15.20 1.64 6.98
C GLY A 168 -16.72 1.63 6.88
N ASP A 169 -17.35 2.82 6.78
CA ASP A 169 -18.81 2.97 6.70
C ASP A 169 -19.40 2.31 5.45
N ARG A 170 -18.81 2.57 4.27
CA ARG A 170 -19.27 1.94 3.01
C ARG A 170 -19.08 0.42 3.02
N SER A 171 -17.99 -0.06 3.63
CA SER A 171 -17.75 -1.50 3.78
C SER A 171 -18.76 -2.18 4.69
N VAL A 172 -19.08 -1.57 5.83
CA VAL A 172 -20.12 -2.07 6.76
C VAL A 172 -21.49 -2.05 6.09
N GLU A 173 -21.88 -0.95 5.44
CA GLU A 173 -23.13 -0.83 4.71
C GLU A 173 -23.27 -1.89 3.62
N PHE A 174 -22.21 -2.18 2.88
CA PHE A 174 -22.21 -3.26 1.89
C PHE A 174 -22.46 -4.62 2.55
N ILE A 175 -21.76 -4.94 3.65
CA ILE A 175 -21.93 -6.20 4.37
C ILE A 175 -23.37 -6.34 4.88
N GLU A 176 -23.95 -5.30 5.48
CA GLU A 176 -25.30 -5.31 6.04
C GLU A 176 -26.39 -5.41 4.98
N SER A 177 -26.18 -4.78 3.81
CA SER A 177 -27.17 -4.70 2.73
C SER A 177 -27.10 -5.85 1.72
N ALA A 178 -26.04 -6.66 1.73
CA ALA A 178 -25.89 -7.76 0.79
C ALA A 178 -26.94 -8.86 1.04
N GLY A 179 -27.52 -9.46 -0.01
CA GLY A 179 -28.43 -10.61 0.10
C GLY A 179 -27.74 -11.86 0.64
N ASP A 180 -28.53 -12.85 1.07
CA ASP A 180 -28.02 -14.13 1.60
C ASP A 180 -27.90 -15.22 0.52
N ASP A 181 -28.24 -14.90 -0.71
CA ASP A 181 -28.31 -15.84 -1.84
C ASP A 181 -26.96 -16.08 -2.52
N ARG A 182 -26.01 -15.14 -2.35
CA ARG A 182 -24.66 -15.20 -2.95
C ARG A 182 -23.56 -14.92 -1.94
N PRO A 183 -22.36 -15.52 -2.11
CA PRO A 183 -21.20 -15.13 -1.32
C PRO A 183 -20.79 -13.69 -1.63
N ILE A 184 -20.29 -12.95 -0.63
CA ILE A 184 -19.76 -11.61 -0.83
C ILE A 184 -18.26 -11.64 -1.16
N PHE A 185 -17.84 -10.72 -2.01
CA PHE A 185 -16.44 -10.32 -2.20
C PHE A 185 -16.29 -8.83 -1.94
N LEU A 186 -15.66 -8.47 -0.83
CA LEU A 186 -15.38 -7.08 -0.46
C LEU A 186 -13.88 -6.79 -0.60
N PHE A 187 -13.54 -5.72 -1.31
CA PHE A 187 -12.20 -5.12 -1.31
C PHE A 187 -12.27 -3.75 -0.63
N ALA A 188 -11.88 -3.67 0.64
CA ALA A 188 -11.83 -2.43 1.41
C ALA A 188 -10.40 -1.87 1.41
N SER A 189 -10.17 -0.79 0.66
CA SER A 189 -8.84 -0.22 0.41
C SER A 189 -8.70 1.18 1.01
N PHE A 190 -7.95 1.28 2.10
CA PHE A 190 -7.66 2.51 2.81
C PHE A 190 -6.47 3.24 2.19
N ILE A 191 -6.56 4.58 2.02
CA ILE A 191 -5.41 5.40 1.65
C ILE A 191 -4.42 5.46 2.81
N HIS A 192 -4.90 5.63 4.05
CA HIS A 192 -4.00 5.68 5.20
C HIS A 192 -3.38 4.29 5.49
N PRO A 193 -2.14 4.32 6.00
CA PRO A 193 -1.34 5.44 6.52
C PRO A 193 -0.48 6.20 5.50
N HIS A 194 -0.73 6.12 4.18
CA HIS A 194 -0.06 6.93 3.15
C HIS A 194 -0.09 8.43 3.51
N PRO A 195 1.00 9.20 3.23
CA PRO A 195 1.01 10.64 3.47
C PRO A 195 -0.02 11.40 2.60
N PRO A 196 -0.53 12.55 3.06
CA PRO A 196 -0.19 13.24 4.30
C PRO A 196 -0.60 12.46 5.55
N TYR A 197 0.26 12.44 6.58
CA TYR A 197 -0.01 11.75 7.84
C TYR A 197 -0.94 12.62 8.69
N CYS A 198 -2.25 12.50 8.46
CA CYS A 198 -3.26 13.39 9.03
C CYS A 198 -4.39 12.63 9.76
N PRO A 199 -4.10 11.98 10.89
CA PRO A 199 -5.15 11.40 11.71
C PRO A 199 -6.12 12.49 12.21
N PRO A 200 -7.42 12.18 12.36
CA PRO A 200 -8.37 13.13 12.88
C PRO A 200 -8.22 13.33 14.41
N ALA A 201 -8.67 14.48 14.95
CA ALA A 201 -8.76 14.66 16.37
C ALA A 201 -9.87 13.76 16.97
N PRO A 202 -9.67 13.06 18.13
CA PRO A 202 -8.49 13.11 19.01
C PRO A 202 -7.43 12.03 18.73
N TRP A 203 -7.49 11.28 17.63
CA TRP A 203 -6.62 10.14 17.31
C TRP A 203 -5.12 10.51 17.30
N GLN A 204 -4.78 11.73 16.84
CA GLN A 204 -3.40 12.23 16.83
C GLN A 204 -2.75 12.30 18.23
N LYS A 205 -3.54 12.12 19.30
CA LYS A 205 -3.05 12.15 20.68
C LYS A 205 -2.73 10.77 21.26
N LEU A 206 -2.94 9.70 20.49
CA LEU A 206 -2.68 8.33 20.97
C LEU A 206 -1.21 8.11 21.33
N TYR A 207 -0.30 8.70 20.54
CA TYR A 207 1.13 8.56 20.71
C TYR A 207 1.70 9.94 21.02
N ARG A 208 2.15 10.14 22.27
CA ARG A 208 2.68 11.43 22.73
C ARG A 208 4.14 11.37 23.06
N ASP A 209 4.52 10.25 23.62
CA ASP A 209 5.89 9.99 24.06
C ASP A 209 6.58 9.16 22.98
N ASP A 210 7.85 9.28 22.95
CA ASP A 210 8.74 8.90 21.91
C ASP A 210 8.50 7.47 21.38
N PRO A 211 8.16 7.33 20.12
CA PRO A 211 8.21 6.00 19.51
C PRO A 211 9.67 5.54 19.47
N ASP A 212 9.85 4.24 19.32
CA ASP A 212 11.16 3.67 19.10
C ASP A 212 11.95 4.43 18.01
N GLU A 213 13.25 4.57 18.24
CA GLU A 213 14.15 5.24 17.31
C GLU A 213 14.10 4.61 15.93
N PRO A 214 14.22 5.40 14.84
CA PRO A 214 14.44 4.87 13.52
C PRO A 214 15.71 4.03 13.44
N PHE A 215 15.66 2.98 12.65
CA PHE A 215 16.81 2.13 12.41
C PHE A 215 17.79 2.81 11.45
N VAL A 216 18.95 3.21 11.95
CA VAL A 216 20.03 3.80 11.15
C VAL A 216 21.29 2.95 11.37
N PRO A 217 21.66 2.08 10.43
CA PRO A 217 22.81 1.21 10.59
C PRO A 217 24.13 1.98 10.48
N GLU A 218 25.15 1.57 11.22
CA GLU A 218 26.50 2.14 11.15
C GLU A 218 27.13 2.02 9.74
N GLY A 219 26.73 1.00 8.99
CA GLY A 219 27.22 0.76 7.61
C GLY A 219 26.43 1.45 6.51
N LEU A 220 25.54 2.41 6.84
CA LEU A 220 24.65 3.06 5.86
C LEU A 220 25.39 3.70 4.68
N ASP A 221 26.55 4.29 4.89
CA ASP A 221 27.36 4.91 3.82
C ASP A 221 27.70 3.94 2.70
N GLY A 222 27.84 2.64 3.01
CA GLY A 222 28.12 1.59 2.03
C GLY A 222 26.98 1.36 1.03
N PHE A 223 25.75 1.72 1.38
CA PHE A 223 24.54 1.53 0.55
C PHE A 223 23.57 2.71 0.56
N SER A 224 23.99 3.88 1.00
CA SER A 224 23.18 5.11 1.02
C SER A 224 22.60 5.44 -0.37
N GLU A 225 23.31 5.12 -1.44
CA GLU A 225 22.83 5.28 -2.81
C GLU A 225 21.57 4.46 -3.09
N LEU A 226 21.43 3.26 -2.49
CA LEU A 226 20.24 2.42 -2.62
C LEU A 226 18.99 3.10 -1.99
N ILE A 227 19.17 3.81 -0.89
CA ILE A 227 18.10 4.59 -0.24
C ILE A 227 17.70 5.77 -1.12
N GLY A 228 18.66 6.43 -1.74
CA GLY A 228 18.46 7.58 -2.61
C GLY A 228 18.24 8.89 -1.83
N SER A 229 18.63 10.00 -2.45
CA SER A 229 18.58 11.31 -1.81
C SER A 229 17.19 11.97 -1.81
N ARG A 230 16.24 11.48 -2.62
CA ARG A 230 14.94 12.16 -2.82
C ARG A 230 14.16 12.34 -1.53
N CYS A 231 14.16 11.31 -0.69
CA CYS A 231 13.41 11.26 0.57
C CYS A 231 14.33 11.29 1.80
N SER A 232 15.61 11.70 1.66
CA SER A 232 16.50 11.84 2.80
C SER A 232 15.98 12.91 3.77
N CYS A 233 16.10 12.66 5.05
CA CYS A 233 15.69 13.63 6.10
C CYS A 233 16.45 14.94 5.95
N GLU A 234 17.73 14.90 5.55
CA GLU A 234 18.53 16.09 5.28
C GLU A 234 17.92 16.95 4.16
N ARG A 235 17.58 16.36 3.02
CA ARG A 235 16.95 17.10 1.91
C ARG A 235 15.59 17.67 2.27
N LEU A 236 14.81 16.93 3.07
CA LEU A 236 13.51 17.36 3.56
C LEU A 236 13.61 18.33 4.75
N GLN A 237 14.83 18.65 5.19
CA GLN A 237 15.11 19.49 6.35
C GLN A 237 14.39 19.04 7.62
N MET A 238 14.22 17.74 7.80
CA MET A 238 13.57 17.15 8.96
C MET A 238 14.58 16.89 10.07
N SER A 239 14.35 17.49 11.22
CA SER A 239 15.07 17.15 12.43
C SER A 239 14.66 15.76 12.93
N ARG A 240 15.48 15.16 13.82
CA ARG A 240 15.11 13.92 14.52
C ARG A 240 13.73 14.04 15.19
N GLN A 241 13.45 15.18 15.81
CA GLN A 241 12.15 15.40 16.47
C GLN A 241 10.99 15.45 15.48
N ASP A 242 11.20 16.00 14.28
CA ASP A 242 10.18 15.99 13.23
C ASP A 242 9.90 14.57 12.75
N VAL A 243 10.94 13.74 12.59
CA VAL A 243 10.80 12.33 12.23
C VAL A 243 9.99 11.58 13.27
N LEU A 244 10.33 11.70 14.55
CA LEU A 244 9.61 11.02 15.64
C LEU A 244 8.15 11.48 15.73
N ARG A 245 7.90 12.77 15.56
CA ARG A 245 6.53 13.31 15.51
C ARG A 245 5.77 12.78 14.33
N THR A 246 6.38 12.71 13.15
CA THR A 246 5.78 12.12 11.95
C THR A 246 5.42 10.66 12.18
N LYS A 247 6.30 9.89 12.81
CA LYS A 247 6.08 8.50 13.18
C LYS A 247 4.87 8.31 14.10
N ASN A 248 4.71 9.20 15.12
CA ASN A 248 3.53 9.20 15.99
C ASN A 248 2.22 9.40 15.23
N TYR A 249 2.21 10.31 14.28
CA TYR A 249 1.02 10.57 13.46
C TYR A 249 0.74 9.43 12.48
N TYR A 250 1.77 8.85 11.91
CA TYR A 250 1.66 7.65 11.10
C TYR A 250 1.06 6.48 11.90
N TYR A 251 1.52 6.23 13.12
CA TYR A 251 0.95 5.21 14.00
C TYR A 251 -0.50 5.52 14.36
N SER A 252 -0.85 6.78 14.55
CA SER A 252 -2.24 7.19 14.78
C SER A 252 -3.13 6.89 13.59
N CYS A 253 -2.63 7.08 12.35
CA CYS A 253 -3.34 6.68 11.14
C CYS A 253 -3.55 5.16 11.08
N VAL A 254 -2.52 4.37 11.41
CA VAL A 254 -2.62 2.89 11.46
C VAL A 254 -3.65 2.45 12.49
N SER A 255 -3.64 3.03 13.69
CA SER A 255 -4.64 2.70 14.74
C SER A 255 -6.06 3.09 14.34
N PHE A 256 -6.21 4.15 13.57
CA PHE A 256 -7.54 4.52 13.07
C PHE A 256 -8.02 3.60 11.95
N VAL A 257 -7.13 3.06 11.13
CA VAL A 257 -7.44 1.96 10.20
C VAL A 257 -7.81 0.70 10.97
N ASP A 258 -7.04 0.32 11.99
CA ASP A 258 -7.35 -0.83 12.85
C ASP A 258 -8.76 -0.76 13.45
N TYR A 259 -9.16 0.42 13.89
CA TYR A 259 -10.52 0.63 14.39
C TYR A 259 -11.57 0.34 13.31
N GLN A 260 -11.36 0.76 12.05
CA GLN A 260 -12.28 0.45 10.96
C GLN A 260 -12.28 -1.04 10.60
N VAL A 261 -11.14 -1.69 10.62
CA VAL A 261 -11.02 -3.14 10.47
C VAL A 261 -11.88 -3.86 11.52
N GLY A 262 -11.82 -3.40 12.78
CA GLY A 262 -12.66 -3.91 13.86
C GLY A 262 -14.16 -3.76 13.60
N ARG A 263 -14.58 -2.65 12.99
CA ARG A 263 -15.99 -2.40 12.62
C ARG A 263 -16.44 -3.35 11.51
N ILE A 264 -15.62 -3.56 10.48
CA ILE A 264 -15.88 -4.48 9.37
C ILE A 264 -16.00 -5.92 9.90
N ILE A 265 -15.05 -6.35 10.73
CA ILE A 265 -15.10 -7.70 11.35
C ILE A 265 -16.35 -7.86 12.22
N ARG A 266 -16.76 -6.84 12.96
CA ARG A 266 -17.99 -6.86 13.76
C ARG A 266 -19.22 -7.05 12.87
N ALA A 267 -19.34 -6.31 11.78
CA ALA A 267 -20.45 -6.43 10.83
C ALA A 267 -20.55 -7.86 10.25
N LEU A 268 -19.41 -8.50 9.92
CA LEU A 268 -19.38 -9.90 9.50
C LEU A 268 -19.89 -10.86 10.59
N LYS A 269 -19.52 -10.61 11.85
CA LYS A 269 -19.97 -11.40 13.02
C LYS A 269 -21.45 -11.21 13.29
N GLU A 270 -21.95 -9.98 13.30
CA GLU A 270 -23.36 -9.64 13.51
C GLU A 270 -24.26 -10.21 12.43
N ARG A 271 -23.75 -10.28 11.20
CA ARG A 271 -24.44 -10.95 10.09
C ARG A 271 -24.35 -12.49 10.15
N GLY A 272 -23.51 -13.05 11.00
CA GLY A 272 -23.31 -14.51 11.14
C GLY A 272 -22.51 -15.17 9.99
N ILE A 273 -21.74 -14.40 9.21
CA ILE A 273 -20.95 -14.92 8.09
C ILE A 273 -19.43 -14.92 8.36
N TYR A 274 -18.98 -14.43 9.51
CA TYR A 274 -17.56 -14.32 9.85
C TYR A 274 -16.84 -15.66 9.74
N ASP A 275 -17.44 -16.72 10.27
CA ASP A 275 -16.81 -18.05 10.32
C ASP A 275 -16.62 -18.66 8.92
N ASP A 276 -17.46 -18.29 7.96
CA ASP A 276 -17.38 -18.71 6.54
C ASP A 276 -16.58 -17.73 5.65
N THR A 277 -15.97 -16.68 6.23
CA THR A 277 -15.27 -15.63 5.47
C THR A 277 -13.76 -15.85 5.50
N LEU A 278 -13.12 -15.92 4.33
CA LEU A 278 -11.69 -15.72 4.21
C LEU A 278 -11.40 -14.22 4.31
N ILE A 279 -10.52 -13.83 5.25
CA ILE A 279 -10.10 -12.44 5.41
C ILE A 279 -8.61 -12.34 5.13
N LEU A 280 -8.24 -11.53 4.14
CA LEU A 280 -6.87 -11.17 3.84
C LEU A 280 -6.61 -9.73 4.28
N PHE A 281 -5.53 -9.50 5.03
CA PHE A 281 -5.03 -8.16 5.35
C PHE A 281 -3.63 -7.98 4.78
N SER A 282 -3.40 -6.87 4.07
CA SER A 282 -2.08 -6.50 3.55
C SER A 282 -1.97 -5.00 3.23
N SER A 283 -0.80 -4.62 2.70
CA SER A 283 -0.49 -3.29 2.16
C SER A 283 0.23 -3.42 0.82
N ASP A 284 0.20 -2.36 0.01
CA ASP A 284 0.90 -2.35 -1.28
C ASP A 284 2.43 -2.23 -1.14
N HIS A 285 2.93 -1.47 -0.17
CA HIS A 285 4.34 -1.33 0.20
C HIS A 285 4.46 -0.69 1.58
N GLY A 286 5.68 -0.58 2.10
CA GLY A 286 5.96 0.09 3.37
C GLY A 286 6.38 1.55 3.22
N ASP A 287 6.99 2.07 4.30
CA ASP A 287 7.55 3.42 4.42
C ASP A 287 8.81 3.38 5.29
N LEU A 288 9.80 4.18 4.96
CA LEU A 288 11.05 4.27 5.73
C LEU A 288 10.85 4.85 7.14
N MET A 289 9.95 5.80 7.31
CA MET A 289 9.61 6.42 8.61
C MET A 289 10.82 6.81 9.46
N GLY A 290 11.86 7.34 8.84
CA GLY A 290 13.12 7.74 9.47
C GLY A 290 14.21 6.67 9.42
N ASP A 291 13.89 5.41 9.16
CA ASP A 291 14.90 4.39 8.96
C ASP A 291 15.84 4.81 7.83
N TYR A 292 17.13 4.51 7.98
CA TYR A 292 18.17 4.89 7.02
C TYR A 292 18.27 6.40 6.77
N ASN A 293 17.88 7.24 7.76
CA ASN A 293 17.79 8.71 7.64
C ASN A 293 16.89 9.18 6.48
N ALA A 294 15.81 8.47 6.19
CA ALA A 294 14.91 8.77 5.09
C ALA A 294 13.43 8.52 5.43
N ILE A 295 12.53 9.14 4.67
CA ILE A 295 11.07 8.94 4.74
C ILE A 295 10.55 8.55 3.36
N GLY A 296 9.47 7.78 3.32
CA GLY A 296 8.82 7.37 2.08
C GLY A 296 9.27 6.00 1.60
N LYS A 297 9.35 5.82 0.30
CA LYS A 297 9.36 4.55 -0.40
C LYS A 297 10.30 4.56 -1.60
N ARG A 298 10.22 3.58 -2.49
CA ARG A 298 11.00 3.42 -3.74
C ARG A 298 12.41 2.89 -3.53
N THR A 299 12.61 2.13 -2.48
CA THR A 299 13.84 1.41 -2.19
C THR A 299 13.54 -0.03 -1.81
N MET A 300 14.56 -0.89 -1.86
CA MET A 300 14.40 -2.33 -1.67
C MET A 300 14.66 -2.81 -0.23
N VAL A 301 14.88 -1.88 0.71
CA VAL A 301 15.04 -2.25 2.12
C VAL A 301 13.70 -2.65 2.74
N ASP A 302 13.74 -3.51 3.77
CA ASP A 302 12.56 -4.10 4.40
C ASP A 302 11.50 -3.08 4.82
N SER A 303 11.92 -1.92 5.34
CA SER A 303 10.98 -0.86 5.73
C SER A 303 10.04 -0.41 4.60
N ALA A 304 10.48 -0.51 3.34
CA ALA A 304 9.70 -0.13 2.16
C ALA A 304 9.19 -1.34 1.35
N SER A 305 9.94 -2.44 1.31
CA SER A 305 9.64 -3.58 0.43
C SER A 305 8.94 -4.74 1.13
N ARG A 306 9.09 -4.91 2.44
CA ARG A 306 8.38 -5.92 3.22
C ARG A 306 7.05 -5.37 3.70
N ILE A 307 5.99 -6.18 3.61
CA ILE A 307 4.61 -5.76 3.90
C ILE A 307 3.95 -6.65 4.95
N PRO A 308 2.98 -6.14 5.72
CA PRO A 308 2.16 -6.99 6.57
C PRO A 308 1.31 -7.90 5.69
N PHE A 309 1.24 -9.18 6.02
CA PHE A 309 0.43 -10.12 5.26
C PHE A 309 -0.11 -11.22 6.15
N MET A 310 -1.43 -11.33 6.21
CA MET A 310 -2.10 -12.41 6.93
C MET A 310 -3.38 -12.84 6.24
N ILE A 311 -3.69 -14.13 6.33
CA ILE A 311 -4.90 -14.72 5.78
C ILE A 311 -5.58 -15.56 6.87
N ARG A 312 -6.77 -15.12 7.28
CA ARG A 312 -7.68 -15.93 8.07
C ARG A 312 -8.47 -16.84 7.15
N ARG A 313 -8.32 -18.14 7.33
CA ARG A 313 -9.10 -19.13 6.59
C ARG A 313 -10.28 -19.64 7.44
N PRO A 314 -11.48 -19.77 6.84
CA PRO A 314 -12.63 -20.33 7.55
C PRO A 314 -12.35 -21.68 8.18
N HIS A 315 -12.76 -21.86 9.44
CA HIS A 315 -12.70 -23.13 10.18
C HIS A 315 -11.30 -23.76 10.32
N LEU A 316 -10.23 -23.00 10.04
CA LEU A 316 -8.86 -23.49 10.16
C LEU A 316 -8.09 -22.64 11.18
N PRO A 317 -7.21 -23.23 11.98
CA PRO A 317 -6.34 -22.46 12.85
C PRO A 317 -5.31 -21.71 12.03
N GLY A 318 -4.92 -20.55 12.53
CA GLY A 318 -3.80 -19.79 12.01
C GLY A 318 -2.44 -20.33 12.46
N GLY A 319 -1.38 -19.82 11.85
CA GLY A 319 -0.01 -20.14 12.20
C GLY A 319 1.00 -19.17 11.60
N ILE A 320 2.25 -19.27 12.02
CA ILE A 320 3.34 -18.47 11.44
C ILE A 320 3.89 -19.18 10.21
N ARG A 321 3.91 -18.47 9.09
CA ARG A 321 4.50 -18.89 7.83
C ARG A 321 5.78 -18.10 7.57
N ARG A 322 6.87 -18.81 7.31
CA ARG A 322 8.21 -18.23 7.10
C ARG A 322 8.67 -18.26 5.65
N ASP A 323 7.94 -18.98 4.79
CA ASP A 323 8.22 -19.02 3.37
C ASP A 323 8.09 -17.63 2.76
N ALA A 324 8.99 -17.29 1.83
CA ALA A 324 8.89 -16.05 1.10
C ALA A 324 7.64 -16.04 0.20
N CYS A 325 6.87 -14.96 0.23
CA CYS A 325 5.70 -14.76 -0.61
C CYS A 325 5.59 -13.30 -1.07
N SER A 326 4.67 -13.04 -2.00
CA SER A 326 4.49 -11.72 -2.58
C SER A 326 3.01 -11.45 -2.90
N LEU A 327 2.64 -10.19 -3.19
CA LEU A 327 1.28 -9.83 -3.59
C LEU A 327 0.82 -10.54 -4.88
N VAL A 328 1.74 -11.00 -5.73
CA VAL A 328 1.38 -11.78 -6.93
C VAL A 328 0.72 -13.11 -6.61
N ASP A 329 0.90 -13.63 -5.38
CA ASP A 329 0.32 -14.89 -4.91
C ASP A 329 -1.16 -14.76 -4.54
N VAL A 330 -1.65 -13.53 -4.37
CA VAL A 330 -3.05 -13.28 -3.93
C VAL A 330 -4.05 -13.76 -4.97
N ALA A 331 -3.83 -13.43 -6.24
CA ALA A 331 -4.76 -13.80 -7.33
C ALA A 331 -4.96 -15.33 -7.43
N PRO A 332 -3.91 -16.15 -7.61
CA PRO A 332 -4.09 -17.61 -7.68
C PRO A 332 -4.62 -18.19 -6.36
N THR A 333 -4.23 -17.66 -5.19
CA THR A 333 -4.73 -18.12 -3.88
C THR A 333 -6.24 -17.91 -3.74
N LEU A 334 -6.74 -16.72 -4.08
CA LEU A 334 -8.16 -16.42 -3.93
C LEU A 334 -9.03 -17.09 -5.00
N LEU A 335 -8.53 -17.23 -6.24
CA LEU A 335 -9.21 -17.99 -7.28
C LEU A 335 -9.31 -19.48 -6.91
N SER A 336 -8.25 -20.06 -6.40
CA SER A 336 -8.24 -21.43 -5.88
C SER A 336 -9.25 -21.62 -4.74
N TYR A 337 -9.26 -20.69 -3.77
CA TYR A 337 -10.24 -20.72 -2.68
C TYR A 337 -11.69 -20.62 -3.20
N ALA A 338 -11.94 -19.79 -4.20
CA ALA A 338 -13.25 -19.65 -4.85
C ALA A 338 -13.65 -20.84 -5.74
N GLY A 339 -12.73 -21.76 -5.99
CA GLY A 339 -12.91 -22.87 -6.92
C GLY A 339 -13.02 -22.42 -8.39
N ALA A 340 -12.36 -21.30 -8.73
CA ALA A 340 -12.27 -20.80 -10.09
C ALA A 340 -11.12 -21.48 -10.84
N ASP A 341 -11.37 -21.87 -12.08
CA ASP A 341 -10.34 -22.46 -12.92
C ASP A 341 -9.38 -21.38 -13.44
N TYR A 342 -8.08 -21.71 -13.45
CA TYR A 342 -7.04 -20.89 -14.06
C TYR A 342 -5.86 -21.77 -14.49
N SER A 343 -5.07 -21.26 -15.43
CA SER A 343 -3.82 -21.91 -15.84
C SER A 343 -2.64 -21.35 -15.04
N ALA A 344 -1.73 -22.21 -14.62
CA ALA A 344 -0.58 -21.81 -13.79
C ALA A 344 0.35 -20.79 -14.50
N ASP A 345 0.37 -20.79 -15.83
CA ASP A 345 1.15 -19.85 -16.65
C ASP A 345 0.52 -18.46 -16.78
N GLU A 346 -0.74 -18.29 -16.34
CA GLU A 346 -1.38 -16.98 -16.28
C GLU A 346 -0.71 -16.07 -15.23
N PHE A 347 -0.19 -16.65 -14.15
CA PHE A 347 0.36 -15.95 -13.00
C PHE A 347 1.87 -16.16 -12.85
N ASP A 348 2.55 -15.20 -12.26
CA ASP A 348 3.90 -15.37 -11.71
C ASP A 348 3.83 -15.82 -10.25
N GLY A 349 2.70 -15.57 -9.60
CA GLY A 349 2.38 -16.01 -8.25
C GLY A 349 1.93 -17.47 -8.19
N THR A 350 1.87 -18.00 -6.96
CA THR A 350 1.41 -19.37 -6.67
C THR A 350 0.28 -19.36 -5.65
N ASP A 351 -0.55 -20.39 -5.62
CA ASP A 351 -1.50 -20.60 -4.54
C ASP A 351 -0.74 -20.93 -3.24
N LEU A 352 -0.82 -20.05 -2.24
CA LEU A 352 -0.14 -20.18 -0.95
C LEU A 352 -0.55 -21.41 -0.14
N TYR A 353 -1.65 -22.06 -0.51
CA TYR A 353 -2.17 -23.29 0.12
C TYR A 353 -2.12 -24.50 -0.82
N GLY A 354 -1.61 -24.31 -2.03
CA GLY A 354 -1.36 -25.37 -3.00
C GLY A 354 -0.05 -26.11 -2.76
N HIS A 355 0.44 -26.77 -3.79
CA HIS A 355 1.67 -27.60 -3.71
C HIS A 355 2.96 -26.83 -4.07
N GLY A 356 2.95 -25.50 -4.11
CA GLY A 356 4.10 -24.69 -4.47
C GLY A 356 4.48 -23.68 -3.39
N SER A 357 5.76 -23.51 -3.15
CA SER A 357 6.32 -22.36 -2.43
C SER A 357 7.38 -21.71 -3.31
N HIS A 358 7.53 -20.41 -3.21
CA HIS A 358 8.61 -19.71 -3.88
C HIS A 358 9.93 -19.99 -3.16
N LYS A 359 10.97 -20.38 -3.93
CA LYS A 359 12.34 -20.31 -3.41
C LYS A 359 12.76 -18.85 -3.27
N TYR A 360 12.34 -18.00 -4.19
CA TYR A 360 12.66 -16.57 -4.24
C TYR A 360 11.44 -15.73 -4.62
N VAL A 361 11.39 -14.53 -4.09
CA VAL A 361 10.45 -13.48 -4.52
C VAL A 361 11.21 -12.26 -5.00
N PHE A 362 10.58 -11.45 -5.85
CA PHE A 362 11.21 -10.34 -6.55
C PHE A 362 10.49 -9.03 -6.27
N SER A 363 11.24 -7.94 -6.37
CA SER A 363 10.69 -6.59 -6.39
C SER A 363 11.45 -5.73 -7.38
N GLN A 364 10.73 -4.80 -8.02
CA GLN A 364 11.29 -3.93 -9.06
C GLN A 364 10.76 -2.51 -8.94
N TYR A 365 11.65 -1.53 -9.10
CA TYR A 365 11.29 -0.13 -9.26
C TYR A 365 12.06 0.47 -10.43
N GLY A 366 11.34 1.09 -11.39
CA GLY A 366 11.93 1.49 -12.66
C GLY A 366 12.29 0.31 -13.56
N CYS A 367 12.94 0.57 -14.67
CA CYS A 367 13.39 -0.44 -15.64
C CYS A 367 14.66 -0.03 -16.36
N GLY A 368 15.29 -0.98 -17.08
CA GLY A 368 16.50 -0.76 -17.87
C GLY A 368 17.60 -0.08 -17.04
N LYS A 369 18.23 0.95 -17.61
CA LYS A 369 19.34 1.68 -16.97
C LYS A 369 18.96 2.46 -15.70
N GLN A 370 17.69 2.61 -15.41
CA GLN A 370 17.16 3.31 -14.22
C GLN A 370 16.56 2.34 -13.20
N GLY A 371 16.54 1.05 -13.52
CA GLY A 371 15.92 0.04 -12.70
C GLY A 371 16.70 -0.25 -11.41
N THR A 372 15.94 -0.59 -10.36
CA THR A 372 16.44 -1.22 -9.14
C THR A 372 15.65 -2.52 -8.97
N TYR A 373 16.34 -3.62 -8.84
CA TYR A 373 15.76 -4.96 -8.81
C TYR A 373 16.22 -5.69 -7.56
N MET A 374 15.33 -6.45 -6.95
CA MET A 374 15.57 -7.20 -5.72
C MET A 374 15.15 -8.65 -5.89
N VAL A 375 15.91 -9.54 -5.29
CA VAL A 375 15.54 -10.94 -5.01
C VAL A 375 15.81 -11.26 -3.54
N THR A 376 14.90 -12.03 -2.92
CA THR A 376 15.07 -12.49 -1.54
C THR A 376 14.43 -13.88 -1.36
N ASP A 377 15.01 -14.66 -0.44
CA ASP A 377 14.42 -15.90 0.10
C ASP A 377 13.72 -15.66 1.45
N GLY A 378 13.70 -14.41 1.94
CA GLY A 378 13.15 -14.01 3.23
C GLY A 378 14.18 -13.94 4.37
N GLU A 379 15.39 -14.46 4.16
CA GLU A 379 16.51 -14.40 5.12
C GLU A 379 17.66 -13.56 4.58
N LYS A 380 17.93 -13.67 3.28
CA LYS A 380 18.99 -12.98 2.54
C LYS A 380 18.40 -12.18 1.41
N LYS A 381 19.05 -11.10 1.03
CA LYS A 381 18.58 -10.19 -0.01
C LYS A 381 19.71 -9.76 -0.93
N LEU A 382 19.49 -9.85 -2.24
CA LEU A 382 20.35 -9.27 -3.24
C LEU A 382 19.60 -8.17 -4.00
N VAL A 383 20.22 -7.02 -4.12
CA VAL A 383 19.68 -5.89 -4.88
C VAL A 383 20.69 -5.50 -5.97
N TYR A 384 20.17 -5.30 -7.18
CA TYR A 384 20.93 -4.73 -8.29
C TYR A 384 20.38 -3.35 -8.64
N ARG A 385 21.25 -2.36 -8.69
CA ARG A 385 20.95 -1.01 -9.11
C ARG A 385 21.61 -0.71 -10.45
N ALA A 386 20.80 -0.58 -11.49
CA ALA A 386 21.29 -0.43 -12.86
C ALA A 386 22.01 0.91 -13.11
N VAL A 387 21.60 1.99 -12.44
CA VAL A 387 22.22 3.32 -12.59
C VAL A 387 23.73 3.31 -12.27
N SER A 388 24.12 2.56 -11.24
CA SER A 388 25.51 2.45 -10.78
C SER A 388 26.16 1.12 -11.15
N ASP A 389 25.45 0.25 -11.87
CA ASP A 389 25.89 -1.12 -12.19
C ASP A 389 26.44 -1.85 -10.96
N ARG A 390 25.70 -1.76 -9.85
CA ARG A 390 26.15 -2.23 -8.55
C ARG A 390 25.18 -3.22 -7.93
N TYR A 391 25.74 -4.31 -7.36
CA TYR A 391 25.02 -5.23 -6.50
C TYR A 391 25.26 -4.87 -5.03
N TYR A 392 24.20 -5.09 -4.21
CA TYR A 392 24.22 -5.00 -2.77
C TYR A 392 23.71 -6.33 -2.22
N TYR A 393 24.48 -6.95 -1.32
CA TYR A 393 24.09 -8.20 -0.69
C TYR A 393 23.97 -8.05 0.82
N PHE A 394 22.83 -8.45 1.33
CA PHE A 394 22.51 -8.45 2.74
C PHE A 394 22.31 -9.91 3.19
N ASP A 395 23.18 -10.38 4.06
CA ASP A 395 23.18 -11.74 4.61
C ASP A 395 22.29 -11.89 5.84
N SER A 396 21.66 -10.78 6.28
CA SER A 396 20.70 -10.68 7.37
C SER A 396 19.73 -9.52 7.16
N LEU A 397 18.52 -9.62 7.72
CA LEU A 397 17.47 -8.61 7.62
C LEU A 397 17.01 -8.17 9.03
N PRO A 398 16.71 -6.88 9.26
CA PRO A 398 16.79 -5.78 8.29
C PRO A 398 18.23 -5.43 7.88
N GLU A 399 18.36 -4.75 6.75
CA GLU A 399 19.63 -4.45 6.09
C GLU A 399 20.52 -3.52 6.93
N ALA A 400 21.51 -4.10 7.60
CA ALA A 400 22.46 -3.36 8.44
C ALA A 400 23.79 -3.05 7.71
N ARG A 401 24.23 -3.92 6.80
CA ARG A 401 25.49 -3.80 6.12
C ARG A 401 25.48 -4.48 4.75
N ASP A 402 25.98 -3.79 3.72
CA ASP A 402 26.28 -4.41 2.43
C ASP A 402 27.56 -5.25 2.52
N VAL A 403 27.44 -6.55 2.32
CA VAL A 403 28.58 -7.51 2.36
C VAL A 403 28.94 -8.07 0.98
N TYR A 404 28.40 -7.50 -0.10
CA TYR A 404 28.64 -8.01 -1.45
C TYR A 404 30.12 -8.09 -1.82
N GLY A 405 30.90 -7.06 -1.49
CA GLY A 405 32.34 -7.03 -1.76
C GLY A 405 33.15 -8.12 -1.07
N GLU A 406 32.65 -8.62 0.07
CA GLU A 406 33.32 -9.62 0.90
C GLU A 406 32.82 -11.04 0.64
N ARG A 407 31.52 -11.18 0.31
CA ARG A 407 30.80 -12.46 0.26
C ARG A 407 30.01 -12.69 -1.03
N SER A 408 30.46 -12.10 -2.16
CA SER A 408 29.75 -12.24 -3.45
C SER A 408 29.56 -13.69 -3.92
N GLY A 409 30.41 -14.61 -3.48
CA GLY A 409 30.26 -16.04 -3.76
C GLY A 409 29.07 -16.70 -3.04
N GLU A 410 28.65 -16.17 -1.89
CA GLU A 410 27.53 -16.70 -1.11
C GLU A 410 26.16 -16.32 -1.68
N CYS A 411 26.08 -15.33 -2.56
CA CYS A 411 24.85 -14.89 -3.22
C CYS A 411 24.73 -15.34 -4.69
N ALA A 412 25.55 -16.31 -5.14
CA ALA A 412 25.58 -16.74 -6.54
C ALA A 412 24.20 -17.20 -7.06
N GLU A 413 23.46 -18.00 -6.29
CA GLU A 413 22.13 -18.47 -6.67
C GLU A 413 21.10 -17.32 -6.71
N LEU A 414 21.15 -16.38 -5.76
CA LEU A 414 20.32 -15.18 -5.77
C LEU A 414 20.61 -14.32 -7.01
N ARG A 415 21.88 -14.19 -7.35
CA ARG A 415 22.31 -13.44 -8.52
C ARG A 415 21.81 -14.07 -9.82
N GLU A 416 21.94 -15.39 -9.96
CA GLU A 416 21.40 -16.11 -11.13
C GLU A 416 19.89 -15.91 -11.26
N ALA A 417 19.14 -16.03 -10.15
CA ALA A 417 17.70 -15.81 -10.13
C ALA A 417 17.34 -14.36 -10.50
N LEU A 418 18.07 -13.38 -9.97
CA LEU A 418 17.83 -11.96 -10.26
C LEU A 418 18.15 -11.61 -11.71
N ASP A 419 19.24 -12.12 -12.26
CA ASP A 419 19.63 -11.90 -13.65
C ASP A 419 18.61 -12.55 -14.61
N ALA A 420 18.11 -13.76 -14.29
CA ALA A 420 17.04 -14.40 -15.05
C ALA A 420 15.71 -13.61 -14.99
N TYR A 421 15.37 -13.02 -13.83
CA TYR A 421 14.22 -12.14 -13.69
C TYR A 421 14.35 -10.88 -14.57
N ARG A 422 15.51 -10.22 -14.53
CA ARG A 422 15.79 -9.02 -15.31
C ARG A 422 15.72 -9.28 -16.81
N GLN A 423 16.22 -10.42 -17.30
CA GLN A 423 16.16 -10.80 -18.72
C GLN A 423 14.71 -10.93 -19.24
N LYS A 424 13.73 -11.20 -18.35
CA LYS A 424 12.32 -11.26 -18.69
C LYS A 424 11.64 -9.89 -18.65
N ASP A 425 12.31 -8.85 -18.15
CA ASP A 425 11.72 -7.52 -18.05
C ASP A 425 11.41 -6.95 -19.44
N ARG A 426 10.16 -6.82 -19.76
CA ARG A 426 9.66 -6.28 -21.05
C ARG A 426 10.18 -4.90 -21.37
N ASN A 427 10.64 -4.18 -20.36
CA ASN A 427 11.10 -2.80 -20.46
C ASN A 427 12.64 -2.68 -20.34
N GLU A 428 13.37 -3.78 -20.18
CA GLU A 428 14.83 -3.71 -19.97
C GLU A 428 15.56 -3.03 -21.14
N SER A 429 15.09 -3.21 -22.37
CA SER A 429 15.63 -2.57 -23.57
C SER A 429 15.12 -1.14 -23.82
N ARG A 430 14.09 -0.71 -23.10
CA ARG A 430 13.60 0.66 -23.23
C ARG A 430 14.57 1.59 -22.52
N GLU A 431 15.18 2.50 -23.27
CA GLU A 431 15.83 3.65 -22.64
C GLU A 431 14.79 4.33 -21.76
N SER A 432 15.06 4.37 -20.46
CA SER A 432 14.17 5.12 -19.56
C SER A 432 14.16 6.55 -20.09
N ARG A 433 13.00 7.05 -20.45
CA ARG A 433 12.83 8.48 -20.67
C ARG A 433 13.36 9.14 -19.41
N THR A 434 14.38 9.98 -19.57
CA THR A 434 14.88 10.84 -18.51
C THR A 434 13.66 11.42 -17.78
N TYR A 435 13.64 11.26 -16.47
CA TYR A 435 12.61 11.83 -15.62
C TYR A 435 12.74 13.36 -15.74
N GLU A 436 12.11 13.94 -16.74
CA GLU A 436 11.83 15.34 -16.68
C GLU A 436 10.88 15.53 -15.50
N PRO A 437 11.24 16.38 -14.53
CA PRO A 437 10.30 16.71 -13.49
C PRO A 437 9.02 17.16 -14.18
N VAL A 438 7.92 16.44 -13.92
CA VAL A 438 6.64 16.73 -14.56
C VAL A 438 6.19 18.10 -14.05
N THR A 439 6.59 19.13 -14.75
CA THR A 439 5.97 20.45 -14.69
C THR A 439 4.66 20.47 -15.48
N LYS A 440 4.28 19.33 -16.10
CA LYS A 440 2.96 19.16 -16.68
C LYS A 440 1.97 19.04 -15.53
N THR A 441 1.18 20.07 -15.35
CA THR A 441 -0.12 19.98 -14.68
C THR A 441 -0.77 18.70 -15.14
N HIS A 442 -0.94 17.75 -14.19
CA HIS A 442 -1.66 16.51 -14.44
C HIS A 442 -3.00 16.91 -15.09
N PRO A 443 -3.46 16.27 -16.19
CA PRO A 443 -4.71 16.67 -16.84
C PRO A 443 -5.94 16.56 -15.93
N HIS A 444 -5.83 15.85 -14.80
CA HIS A 444 -6.81 15.79 -13.72
C HIS A 444 -6.47 16.67 -12.50
N TYR A 445 -5.36 17.40 -12.52
CA TYR A 445 -5.25 18.61 -11.76
C TYR A 445 -5.94 19.66 -12.62
N PRO A 446 -7.18 20.08 -12.33
CA PRO A 446 -7.71 21.26 -12.96
C PRO A 446 -6.68 22.34 -12.66
N GLY A 447 -5.98 22.79 -13.69
CA GLY A 447 -5.00 23.83 -13.56
C GLY A 447 -5.67 24.99 -12.84
N ARG A 448 -5.20 25.31 -11.63
CA ARG A 448 -5.83 26.21 -10.69
C ARG A 448 -7.35 25.92 -10.62
N MET A 449 -7.76 25.11 -9.64
CA MET A 449 -9.16 25.18 -9.20
C MET A 449 -9.55 26.64 -9.18
N ASP A 450 -10.76 26.89 -9.64
CA ASP A 450 -11.27 28.25 -9.68
C ASP A 450 -11.07 28.88 -8.30
N GLN A 451 -9.95 29.60 -8.17
CA GLN A 451 -9.56 30.25 -6.92
C GLN A 451 -10.65 31.20 -6.44
N ALA A 452 -11.56 31.59 -7.35
CA ALA A 452 -12.71 32.40 -7.02
C ALA A 452 -13.73 31.58 -6.21
N LEU A 453 -14.09 30.35 -6.63
CA LEU A 453 -15.02 29.49 -5.87
C LEU A 453 -14.46 29.12 -4.50
N PHE A 454 -13.16 28.84 -4.41
CA PHE A 454 -12.50 28.56 -3.14
C PHE A 454 -12.49 29.79 -2.22
N ARG A 455 -12.13 30.97 -2.75
CA ARG A 455 -12.15 32.23 -1.99
C ARG A 455 -13.53 32.60 -1.51
N ASP A 456 -14.57 32.34 -2.30
CA ASP A 456 -15.93 32.63 -1.91
C ASP A 456 -16.45 31.66 -0.81
N ALA A 457 -16.08 30.39 -0.88
CA ALA A 457 -16.40 29.40 0.15
C ALA A 457 -15.64 29.69 1.46
N GLU A 458 -14.35 30.05 1.40
CA GLU A 458 -13.60 30.47 2.58
C GLU A 458 -14.15 31.76 3.20
N ARG A 459 -14.48 32.74 2.38
CA ARG A 459 -15.09 33.99 2.86
C ARG A 459 -16.42 33.72 3.56
N ALA A 460 -17.25 32.81 3.05
CA ALA A 460 -18.52 32.44 3.68
C ALA A 460 -18.36 31.77 5.04
N ALA A 461 -17.23 31.06 5.26
CA ALA A 461 -16.93 30.38 6.52
C ALA A 461 -16.40 31.32 7.63
N ILE A 462 -15.93 32.51 7.27
CA ILE A 462 -15.42 33.50 8.24
C ILE A 462 -16.52 34.51 8.58
N PRO A 463 -16.98 34.58 9.86
CA PRO A 463 -18.02 35.53 10.26
C PRO A 463 -17.53 36.98 10.15
N GLU A 464 -18.45 37.90 9.80
CA GLU A 464 -18.20 39.32 10.01
C GLU A 464 -17.97 39.60 11.51
N PRO A 465 -17.04 40.47 11.93
CA PRO A 465 -16.23 41.39 11.11
C PRO A 465 -14.82 40.86 10.77
N TYR A 466 -14.58 39.56 10.90
CA TYR A 466 -13.24 38.96 10.76
C TYR A 466 -12.83 38.66 9.31
N ARG A 467 -13.73 38.95 8.36
CA ARG A 467 -13.43 38.73 6.93
C ARG A 467 -12.30 39.64 6.47
N ILE A 468 -11.25 39.00 5.94
CA ILE A 468 -10.12 39.72 5.36
C ILE A 468 -10.41 39.97 3.90
N ASP A 469 -10.20 41.21 3.42
CA ASP A 469 -10.27 41.49 2.01
C ASP A 469 -8.99 40.96 1.34
N LEU A 470 -9.14 39.92 0.53
CA LEU A 470 -8.07 39.25 -0.20
C LEU A 470 -7.98 39.78 -1.66
N SER A 471 -8.48 40.97 -1.93
CA SER A 471 -8.44 41.58 -3.27
C SER A 471 -7.01 41.86 -3.75
#